data_999e9de824d6e005ea5f472df85a67ec
#
_entry.id   999e9de824d6e005ea5f472df85a67ec
#
_cell.length_a   1.000
_cell.length_b   1.000
_cell.length_c   1.000
_cell.angle_alpha   90.00
_cell.angle_beta   90.00
_cell.angle_gamma   90.00
#
_symmetry.space_group_name_H-M   'P 1'
#
loop_
_entity.id
_entity.type
_entity.pdbx_description
1 polymer ?
#
loop_
_entity_poly.entity_id
_entity_poly.type
_entity_poly.pdbx_seq_one_letter_code
_entity_poly.pdbx_strand_id
1 'polypeptide(L)'
;MIVEKLNRADILIEKLTQVWERSVKATHLFLSDDEIADIKKFVPDTLSQVAHLVIAINETGDPIGFMGIEDCKIEMLFISPEERGKGVGKAFIEYGVPYRK
;
A
#
# COMPACT_ATOMS: atom_id res chain seq x y z
N MET A 1 -0.81 -10.17 9.26
CA MET A 1 0.12 -11.01 8.50
C MET A 1 0.64 -10.24 7.29
N ILE A 2 1.92 -10.31 7.03
CA ILE A 2 2.54 -9.61 5.91
C ILE A 2 2.99 -10.64 4.87
N VAL A 3 2.57 -10.46 3.63
CA VAL A 3 2.89 -11.37 2.54
C VAL A 3 3.17 -10.60 1.25
N GLU A 4 4.06 -11.14 0.42
CA GLU A 4 4.25 -10.61 -0.93
C GLU A 4 3.21 -11.25 -1.85
N LYS A 5 2.60 -10.44 -2.73
CA LYS A 5 1.59 -10.92 -3.66
C LYS A 5 2.13 -10.97 -5.09
N LEU A 6 2.22 -12.18 -5.61
CA LEU A 6 2.60 -12.41 -7.01
C LEU A 6 1.37 -12.35 -7.91
N ASN A 7 0.22 -12.85 -7.43
CA ASN A 7 -1.03 -12.78 -8.17
C ASN A 7 -1.78 -11.50 -7.75
N ARG A 8 -1.92 -10.58 -8.69
CA ARG A 8 -2.52 -9.26 -8.44
C ARG A 8 -3.88 -9.16 -9.11
N ALA A 9 -4.83 -9.91 -8.58
CA ALA A 9 -6.20 -9.92 -9.09
C ALA A 9 -6.82 -8.52 -9.01
N ASP A 10 -7.75 -8.23 -9.92
CA ASP A 10 -8.39 -6.92 -9.99
C ASP A 10 -9.07 -6.52 -8.67
N ILE A 11 -9.69 -7.47 -7.99
CA ILE A 11 -10.35 -7.18 -6.71
C ILE A 11 -9.34 -6.79 -5.63
N LEU A 12 -8.17 -7.40 -5.62
CA LEU A 12 -7.10 -7.02 -4.70
C LEU A 12 -6.61 -5.61 -5.00
N ILE A 13 -6.35 -5.32 -6.28
CA ILE A 13 -5.89 -3.99 -6.70
C ILE A 13 -6.91 -2.93 -6.30
N GLU A 14 -8.21 -3.21 -6.48
CA GLU A 14 -9.26 -2.29 -6.07
C GLU A 14 -9.25 -2.03 -4.56
N LYS A 15 -9.11 -3.08 -3.74
CA LYS A 15 -9.05 -2.94 -2.30
C LYS A 15 -7.83 -2.14 -1.84
N LEU A 16 -6.68 -2.36 -2.47
CA LEU A 16 -5.46 -1.61 -2.16
C LEU A 16 -5.59 -0.14 -2.58
N THR A 17 -6.25 0.12 -3.69
CA THR A 17 -6.54 1.49 -4.11
C THR A 17 -7.39 2.22 -3.07
N GLN A 18 -8.34 1.53 -2.47
CA GLN A 18 -9.14 2.10 -1.38
C GLN A 18 -8.30 2.38 -0.13
N VAL A 19 -7.37 1.49 0.20
CA VAL A 19 -6.42 1.72 1.31
C VAL A 19 -5.60 2.97 1.03
N TRP A 20 -5.09 3.11 -0.20
CA TRP A 20 -4.35 4.29 -0.62
C TRP A 20 -5.18 5.55 -0.43
N GLU A 21 -6.41 5.56 -0.91
CA GLU A 21 -7.29 6.73 -0.83
C GLU A 21 -7.56 7.14 0.62
N ARG A 22 -7.89 6.18 1.49
CA ARG A 22 -8.13 6.47 2.90
C ARG A 22 -6.89 7.02 3.59
N SER A 23 -5.73 6.45 3.27
CA SER A 23 -4.46 6.88 3.85
C SER A 23 -4.11 8.31 3.43
N VAL A 24 -4.26 8.61 2.15
CA VAL A 24 -3.94 9.93 1.60
C VAL A 24 -4.88 10.99 2.16
N LYS A 25 -6.18 10.71 2.22
CA LYS A 25 -7.16 11.65 2.76
C LYS A 25 -6.90 11.97 4.23
N ALA A 26 -6.35 11.02 4.98
CA ALA A 26 -6.06 11.22 6.39
C ALA A 26 -4.79 12.03 6.65
N THR A 27 -3.84 12.05 5.71
CA THR A 27 -2.51 12.64 5.95
C THR A 27 -2.11 13.76 4.99
N HIS A 28 -2.64 13.78 3.77
CA HIS A 28 -2.24 14.77 2.77
C HIS A 28 -3.24 15.92 2.73
N LEU A 29 -3.12 16.82 3.70
CA LEU A 29 -4.03 17.97 3.83
C LEU A 29 -3.89 18.98 2.68
N PHE A 30 -2.82 18.87 1.88
CA PHE A 30 -2.56 19.78 0.77
C PHE A 30 -3.29 19.39 -0.50
N LEU A 31 -3.81 18.17 -0.58
CA LEU A 31 -4.49 17.69 -1.78
C LEU A 31 -5.99 17.87 -1.65
N SER A 32 -6.59 18.45 -2.67
CA SER A 32 -8.04 18.53 -2.77
C SER A 32 -8.62 17.15 -3.15
N ASP A 33 -9.93 16.99 -2.97
CA ASP A 33 -10.61 15.77 -3.37
C ASP A 33 -10.44 15.51 -4.88
N ASP A 34 -10.45 16.56 -5.70
CA ASP A 34 -10.25 16.45 -7.15
C ASP A 34 -8.85 15.97 -7.49
N GLU A 35 -7.83 16.49 -6.78
CA GLU A 35 -6.45 16.03 -6.98
C GLU A 35 -6.27 14.59 -6.58
N ILE A 36 -6.88 14.16 -5.47
CA ILE A 36 -6.84 12.77 -5.04
C ILE A 36 -7.51 11.87 -6.06
N ALA A 37 -8.66 12.28 -6.60
CA ALA A 37 -9.37 11.51 -7.63
C ALA A 37 -8.53 11.36 -8.90
N ASP A 38 -7.80 12.40 -9.29
CA ASP A 38 -6.93 12.33 -10.46
C ASP A 38 -5.76 11.37 -10.27
N ILE A 39 -5.11 11.42 -9.12
CA ILE A 39 -4.00 10.51 -8.80
C ILE A 39 -4.51 9.08 -8.68
N LYS A 40 -5.68 8.89 -8.11
CA LYS A 40 -6.30 7.58 -7.92
C LYS A 40 -6.40 6.77 -9.21
N LYS A 41 -6.58 7.45 -10.34
CA LYS A 41 -6.68 6.79 -11.65
C LYS A 41 -5.42 6.03 -12.03
N PHE A 42 -4.26 6.44 -11.52
CA PHE A 42 -2.98 5.83 -11.83
C PHE A 42 -2.55 4.77 -10.82
N VAL A 43 -3.20 4.71 -9.65
CA VAL A 43 -2.80 3.78 -8.58
C VAL A 43 -2.92 2.32 -9.01
N PRO A 44 -4.01 1.88 -9.68
CA PRO A 44 -4.11 0.48 -10.10
C PRO A 44 -2.95 0.04 -11.00
N ASP A 45 -2.57 0.87 -11.97
CA ASP A 45 -1.46 0.53 -12.87
C ASP A 45 -0.14 0.43 -12.12
N THR A 46 0.10 1.36 -11.21
CA THR A 46 1.32 1.35 -10.39
C THR A 46 1.39 0.08 -9.54
N LEU A 47 0.28 -0.31 -8.92
CA LEU A 47 0.22 -1.52 -8.10
C LEU A 47 0.42 -2.78 -8.94
N SER A 48 -0.03 -2.76 -10.19
CA SER A 48 0.13 -3.90 -11.09
C SER A 48 1.55 -4.05 -11.59
N GLN A 49 2.32 -2.95 -11.66
CA GLN A 49 3.63 -2.92 -12.31
C GLN A 49 4.81 -2.94 -11.34
N VAL A 50 4.63 -2.57 -10.08
CA VAL A 50 5.74 -2.54 -9.12
C VAL A 50 6.35 -3.94 -8.98
N ALA A 51 7.69 -4.01 -8.88
CA ALA A 51 8.39 -5.29 -8.87
C ALA A 51 7.94 -6.21 -7.72
N HIS A 52 7.87 -5.66 -6.51
CA HIS A 52 7.45 -6.44 -5.34
C HIS A 52 6.30 -5.70 -4.64
N LEU A 53 5.14 -6.34 -4.59
CA LEU A 53 3.98 -5.82 -3.89
C LEU A 53 3.77 -6.64 -2.62
N VAL A 54 3.95 -5.98 -1.48
CA VAL A 54 3.83 -6.60 -0.16
C VAL A 54 2.59 -6.02 0.51
N ILE A 55 1.75 -6.86 1.07
CA ILE A 55 0.54 -6.42 1.73
C ILE A 55 0.47 -6.90 3.18
N ALA A 56 -0.22 -6.11 4.00
CA ALA A 56 -0.59 -6.52 5.36
C ALA A 56 -2.07 -6.84 5.38
N ILE A 57 -2.42 -7.95 5.97
CA ILE A 57 -3.78 -8.49 6.01
C ILE A 57 -4.22 -8.62 7.46
N ASN A 58 -5.45 -8.21 7.76
CA ASN A 58 -6.01 -8.37 9.11
C ASN A 58 -6.59 -9.79 9.30
N GLU A 59 -7.19 -10.03 10.46
CA GLU A 59 -7.73 -11.34 10.81
C GLU A 59 -8.86 -11.80 9.89
N THR A 60 -9.58 -10.87 9.29
CA THR A 60 -10.68 -11.19 8.36
C THR A 60 -10.21 -11.37 6.92
N GLY A 61 -8.91 -11.23 6.68
CA GLY A 61 -8.34 -11.38 5.33
C GLY A 61 -8.37 -10.12 4.49
N ASP A 62 -8.74 -8.98 5.06
CA ASP A 62 -8.78 -7.71 4.33
C ASP A 62 -7.42 -7.01 4.37
N PRO A 63 -6.99 -6.39 3.26
CA PRO A 63 -5.75 -5.62 3.27
C PRO A 63 -5.90 -4.35 4.11
N ILE A 64 -4.92 -4.11 4.96
CA ILE A 64 -4.88 -2.94 5.83
C ILE A 64 -3.69 -2.03 5.51
N GLY A 65 -2.84 -2.44 4.59
CA GLY A 65 -1.72 -1.64 4.14
C GLY A 65 -0.99 -2.36 3.03
N PHE A 66 -0.12 -1.61 2.34
CA PHE A 66 0.72 -2.21 1.30
C PHE A 66 2.02 -1.43 1.16
N MET A 67 3.02 -2.12 0.61
CA MET A 67 4.33 -1.56 0.33
C MET A 67 4.77 -2.04 -1.05
N GLY A 68 5.29 -1.12 -1.85
CA GLY A 68 5.86 -1.44 -3.15
C GLY A 68 7.37 -1.28 -3.11
N ILE A 69 8.10 -2.27 -3.60
CA ILE A 69 9.57 -2.25 -3.65
C ILE A 69 10.00 -2.37 -5.11
N GLU A 70 10.88 -1.46 -5.52
CA GLU A 70 11.42 -1.39 -6.88
C GLU A 70 12.89 -1.00 -6.78
N ASP A 71 13.77 -1.70 -7.51
CA ASP A 71 15.21 -1.39 -7.55
C ASP A 71 15.82 -1.29 -6.15
N CYS A 72 15.48 -2.23 -5.28
CA CYS A 72 15.98 -2.30 -3.89
C CYS A 72 15.55 -1.10 -3.03
N LYS A 73 14.50 -0.38 -3.43
CA LYS A 73 13.98 0.77 -2.70
C LYS A 73 12.50 0.59 -2.40
N ILE A 74 12.09 1.10 -1.25
CA ILE A 74 10.67 1.21 -0.95
C ILE A 74 10.13 2.44 -1.69
N GLU A 75 9.34 2.20 -2.73
CA GLU A 75 8.76 3.26 -3.55
C GLU A 75 7.46 3.78 -2.97
N MET A 76 6.74 2.95 -2.22
CA MET A 76 5.47 3.34 -1.63
C MET A 76 5.22 2.53 -0.35
N LEU A 77 4.54 3.16 0.59
CA LEU A 77 4.14 2.53 1.85
C LEU A 77 2.91 3.25 2.37
N PHE A 78 1.76 2.58 2.36
CA PHE A 78 0.50 3.15 2.81
C PHE A 78 -0.19 2.19 3.77
N ILE A 79 -0.76 2.75 4.84
CA ILE A 79 -1.43 1.98 5.89
C ILE A 79 -2.78 2.65 6.15
N SER A 80 -3.84 1.85 6.28
CA SER A 80 -5.16 2.37 6.64
C SER A 80 -5.07 3.20 7.93
N PRO A 81 -5.70 4.37 7.97
CA PRO A 81 -5.57 5.27 9.14
C PRO A 81 -5.92 4.61 10.47
N GLU A 82 -6.93 3.75 10.49
CA GLU A 82 -7.38 3.06 11.70
C GLU A 82 -6.38 2.03 12.20
N GLU A 83 -5.39 1.67 11.38
CA GLU A 83 -4.36 0.68 11.74
C GLU A 83 -3.03 1.31 12.15
N ARG A 84 -2.96 2.63 12.17
CA ARG A 84 -1.74 3.33 12.56
C ARG A 84 -1.50 3.17 14.07
N GLY A 85 -0.21 3.17 14.44
CA GLY A 85 0.16 3.00 15.84
C GLY A 85 0.14 1.57 16.34
N LYS A 86 -0.12 0.59 15.45
CA LYS A 86 -0.16 -0.82 15.79
C LYS A 86 1.08 -1.60 15.33
N GLY A 87 2.11 -0.89 14.87
CA GLY A 87 3.36 -1.52 14.45
C GLY A 87 3.36 -2.07 13.04
N VAL A 88 2.33 -1.82 12.24
CA VAL A 88 2.24 -2.31 10.86
C VAL A 88 3.36 -1.72 10.00
N GLY A 89 3.59 -0.41 10.11
CA GLY A 89 4.67 0.25 9.36
C GLY A 89 6.04 -0.33 9.68
N LYS A 90 6.31 -0.55 10.96
CA LYS A 90 7.57 -1.16 11.40
C LYS A 90 7.72 -2.57 10.83
N ALA A 91 6.65 -3.36 10.83
CA ALA A 91 6.66 -4.71 10.28
C ALA A 91 6.96 -4.70 8.78
N PHE A 92 6.40 -3.75 8.03
CA PHE A 92 6.73 -3.59 6.62
C PHE A 92 8.20 -3.27 6.41
N ILE A 93 8.75 -2.33 7.18
CA ILE A 93 10.16 -1.94 7.05
C ILE A 93 11.06 -3.16 7.32
N GLU A 94 10.78 -3.92 8.36
CA GLU A 94 11.55 -5.12 8.69
C GLU A 94 11.44 -6.18 7.58
N TYR A 95 10.26 -6.37 7.03
CA TYR A 95 10.05 -7.29 5.92
C TYR A 95 10.87 -6.89 4.70
N GLY A 96 10.96 -5.58 4.43
CA GLY A 96 11.65 -5.05 3.26
C GLY A 96 13.16 -5.04 3.33
N VAL A 97 13.76 -5.25 4.50
CA VAL A 97 15.22 -5.18 4.66
C VAL A 97 15.99 -6.06 3.66
N PRO A 98 15.61 -7.35 3.42
CA PRO A 98 16.33 -8.19 2.45
C PRO A 98 16.32 -7.65 1.02
N TYR A 99 15.35 -6.82 0.66
CA TYR A 99 15.22 -6.26 -0.70
C TYR A 99 16.02 -4.98 -0.90
N ARG A 100 16.63 -4.45 0.16
CA ARG A 100 17.26 -3.12 0.15
C ARG A 100 18.79 -3.17 0.08
N LYS A 101 19.32 -4.27 -0.38
CA LYS A 101 20.77 -4.45 -0.48
C LYS A 101 21.37 -3.80 -1.70
#